data_ccfcd8769fc867d633bf4a5fc1e2ac32
#
_entry.id   ccfcd8769fc867d633bf4a5fc1e2ac32
#
_cell.length_a   1.000
_cell.length_b   1.000
_cell.length_c   1.000
_cell.angle_alpha   90.00
_cell.angle_beta   90.00
_cell.angle_gamma   90.00
#
_symmetry.space_group_name_H-M   'P 1'
#
loop_
_entity.id
_entity.type
_entity.pdbx_description
1 polymer ?
#
loop_
_entity_poly.entity_id
_entity_poly.type
_entity_poly.pdbx_seq_one_letter_code
_entity_poly.pdbx_strand_id
1 'polypeptide(L)'
;MKKAIALILALLLCFSLFISCGKKEEEAETQESDTETEASDECALELRKEIATSSYTVTGIGKSTDAELVIPDSYNDLPITKIDDKAFWGCSQITSVKIGKNVESIGANAFAECSALKRAELPDAVMKIGERAFFSCPSLESVTLGSKIRKIEASAFEKCKALKSVALPESLAALGNSAFFECESLESVTVGDKAIEMGISVFDKTAMLKAKDKWENGVLYLGKTLLKVDTEKTDELVIKDGTTLIAPFAAVDTKISALTIPSSVEKIGNSAFANSDGITAVTIPDSVKTIDASAFASCSALKTATLPDSVRSFGSHVFIHCTALTSANIPKALNEVPQHTFNGCSSLKSIELHPGIRTIGAYAFSRCAFTQVTLPDSVTTLETHAFHSNYSLISINIPKNVSKIGTYCFDHCYKLVDVKNASGISITVGGTENGHVGRFLKELNVPEGKLVKEGDFLFYTFEGVNYLMSYLGESASVTLPDSYKGEAYEMYRDTFSSSRTLTQITVPNGIKKIPTNAFKECKGLTEITLPNTVTTIDANAFNACTALVKVNFNGTKAEFDAIKINSTNSLFINAEIITN
;
A
#
# COMPACT_ATOMS: atom_id res chain seq x y z
N MET A 1 -9.47 -5.59 -16.00
CA MET A 1 -9.82 -4.31 -15.39
C MET A 1 -10.81 -4.43 -14.22
N LYS A 2 -12.06 -4.88 -14.39
CA LYS A 2 -13.02 -5.01 -13.25
C LYS A 2 -12.61 -5.99 -12.13
N LYS A 3 -11.73 -6.97 -12.37
CA LYS A 3 -11.26 -7.94 -11.36
C LYS A 3 -10.13 -7.43 -10.47
N ALA A 4 -9.32 -6.48 -10.91
CA ALA A 4 -8.24 -5.90 -10.11
C ALA A 4 -8.77 -4.88 -9.08
N ILE A 5 -9.74 -4.07 -9.47
CA ILE A 5 -10.41 -3.12 -8.56
C ILE A 5 -11.17 -3.86 -7.45
N ALA A 6 -11.80 -5.00 -7.78
CA ALA A 6 -12.47 -5.84 -6.80
C ALA A 6 -11.48 -6.47 -5.79
N LEU A 7 -10.25 -6.77 -6.19
CA LEU A 7 -9.26 -7.37 -5.29
C LEU A 7 -8.65 -6.34 -4.32
N ILE A 8 -8.44 -5.10 -4.76
CA ILE A 8 -7.94 -4.00 -3.91
C ILE A 8 -9.03 -3.52 -2.94
N LEU A 9 -10.29 -3.42 -3.40
CA LEU A 9 -11.44 -3.12 -2.52
C LEU A 9 -11.73 -4.27 -1.54
N ALA A 10 -11.56 -5.54 -1.95
CA ALA A 10 -11.73 -6.68 -1.06
C ALA A 10 -10.63 -6.77 0.01
N LEU A 11 -9.39 -6.41 -0.32
CA LEU A 11 -8.29 -6.32 0.65
C LEU A 11 -8.50 -5.17 1.66
N LEU A 12 -9.07 -4.03 1.23
CA LEU A 12 -9.40 -2.91 2.12
C LEU A 12 -10.63 -3.19 3.00
N LEU A 13 -11.62 -3.95 2.52
CA LEU A 13 -12.80 -4.36 3.31
C LEU A 13 -12.49 -5.47 4.32
N CYS A 14 -11.53 -6.36 4.05
CA CYS A 14 -11.10 -7.36 5.03
C CYS A 14 -10.33 -6.76 6.22
N PHE A 15 -9.70 -5.58 6.07
CA PHE A 15 -8.97 -4.94 7.17
C PHE A 15 -9.87 -4.16 8.14
N SER A 16 -11.09 -3.78 7.74
CA SER A 16 -12.05 -3.11 8.64
C SER A 16 -12.82 -4.07 9.55
N LEU A 17 -12.75 -5.38 9.31
CA LEU A 17 -13.46 -6.42 10.07
C LEU A 17 -12.61 -7.11 11.16
N PHE A 18 -11.30 -6.83 11.26
CA PHE A 18 -10.41 -7.46 12.23
C PHE A 18 -10.02 -6.61 13.46
N ILE A 19 -10.62 -5.42 13.65
CA ILE A 19 -10.42 -4.60 14.86
C ILE A 19 -11.66 -4.62 15.77
N SER A 20 -12.37 -5.72 15.82
CA SER A 20 -13.45 -5.90 16.79
C SER A 20 -13.49 -7.34 17.30
N CYS A 21 -12.45 -7.73 18.03
CA CYS A 21 -12.58 -8.84 18.97
C CYS A 21 -11.45 -8.80 20.00
N GLY A 22 -11.81 -8.46 21.22
CA GLY A 22 -10.98 -8.78 22.38
C GLY A 22 -10.62 -7.65 23.32
N LYS A 23 -11.60 -7.14 24.06
CA LYS A 23 -11.46 -6.89 25.49
C LYS A 23 -12.85 -6.86 26.13
N LYS A 24 -13.07 -7.78 27.05
CA LYS A 24 -14.10 -7.64 28.06
C LYS A 24 -13.65 -6.46 28.93
N GLU A 25 -14.37 -5.37 28.87
CA GLU A 25 -14.35 -4.36 29.92
C GLU A 25 -15.54 -4.59 30.82
N GLU A 26 -15.23 -4.59 32.12
CA GLU A 26 -16.16 -4.67 33.23
C GLU A 26 -17.25 -3.62 33.07
N GLU A 27 -18.50 -4.05 33.33
CA GLU A 27 -19.63 -3.16 33.50
C GLU A 27 -19.33 -2.15 34.61
N ALA A 28 -18.94 -0.93 34.22
CA ALA A 28 -19.07 0.21 35.11
C ALA A 28 -20.53 0.64 35.05
N GLU A 29 -21.24 0.45 36.14
CA GLU A 29 -22.54 1.05 36.39
C GLU A 29 -22.46 2.56 36.09
N THR A 30 -22.92 2.97 34.89
CA THR A 30 -23.20 4.36 34.64
C THR A 30 -24.47 4.69 35.42
N GLN A 31 -24.33 5.50 36.44
CA GLN A 31 -25.43 6.19 37.07
C GLN A 31 -26.27 6.85 35.95
N GLU A 32 -27.50 6.35 35.76
CA GLU A 32 -28.54 7.07 35.05
C GLU A 32 -28.67 8.44 35.69
N SER A 33 -28.14 9.49 35.03
CA SER A 33 -28.51 10.85 35.38
C SER A 33 -29.96 11.01 34.97
N ASP A 34 -30.83 11.25 35.93
CA ASP A 34 -32.25 11.60 35.73
C ASP A 34 -32.31 12.79 34.74
N THR A 35 -32.55 12.49 33.47
CA THR A 35 -32.90 13.48 32.46
C THR A 35 -34.41 13.54 32.40
N GLU A 36 -35.00 14.49 33.11
CA GLU A 36 -36.40 14.83 32.94
C GLU A 36 -36.63 15.37 31.52
N THR A 37 -37.34 14.63 30.71
CA THR A 37 -37.85 15.09 29.43
C THR A 37 -39.09 15.92 29.69
N GLU A 38 -38.91 17.23 29.88
CA GLU A 38 -40.07 18.16 29.94
C GLU A 38 -40.58 18.41 28.51
N ALA A 39 -41.71 17.77 28.17
CA ALA A 39 -42.50 18.20 27.01
C ALA A 39 -43.28 19.45 27.38
N SER A 40 -42.83 20.62 26.95
CA SER A 40 -43.57 21.87 27.14
C SER A 40 -44.51 22.15 25.97
N ASP A 41 -45.65 22.76 26.25
CA ASP A 41 -46.73 23.04 25.29
C ASP A 41 -46.43 24.08 24.21
N GLU A 42 -45.23 24.72 24.22
CA GLU A 42 -44.87 25.79 23.30
C GLU A 42 -43.80 25.43 22.26
N CYS A 43 -43.06 24.35 22.42
CA CYS A 43 -42.10 23.87 21.40
C CYS A 43 -42.58 22.55 20.81
N ALA A 44 -42.77 22.54 19.49
CA ALA A 44 -43.20 21.32 18.79
C ALA A 44 -42.05 20.27 18.67
N LEU A 45 -40.79 20.67 18.92
CA LEU A 45 -39.62 19.80 18.86
C LEU A 45 -39.36 19.09 20.20
N GLU A 46 -38.76 17.90 20.13
CA GLU A 46 -38.21 17.24 21.32
C GLU A 46 -36.92 17.88 21.75
N LEU A 47 -36.82 18.33 23.00
CA LEU A 47 -35.68 19.00 23.57
C LEU A 47 -35.21 18.31 24.84
N ARG A 48 -33.90 18.12 24.98
CA ARG A 48 -33.24 17.67 26.22
C ARG A 48 -32.45 18.82 26.81
N LYS A 49 -32.66 19.13 28.09
CA LYS A 49 -31.91 20.13 28.84
C LYS A 49 -30.55 19.58 29.24
N GLU A 50 -29.50 20.29 28.90
CA GLU A 50 -28.12 19.98 29.27
C GLU A 50 -27.73 20.84 30.49
N ILE A 51 -27.75 20.23 31.69
CA ILE A 51 -27.53 20.96 32.97
C ILE A 51 -26.11 21.55 33.02
N ALA A 52 -25.11 20.78 32.58
CA ALA A 52 -23.70 21.17 32.65
C ALA A 52 -23.36 22.42 31.81
N THR A 53 -24.05 22.62 30.69
CA THR A 53 -23.81 23.74 29.75
C THR A 53 -24.91 24.80 29.81
N SER A 54 -25.95 24.61 30.61
CA SER A 54 -27.15 25.46 30.65
C SER A 54 -27.69 25.73 29.24
N SER A 55 -27.90 24.68 28.47
CA SER A 55 -28.37 24.74 27.07
C SER A 55 -29.37 23.65 26.77
N TYR A 56 -29.93 23.65 25.56
CA TYR A 56 -30.77 22.57 25.06
C TYR A 56 -30.13 21.85 23.87
N THR A 57 -30.41 20.56 23.77
CA THR A 57 -30.16 19.69 22.61
C THR A 57 -31.48 19.32 21.97
N VAL A 58 -31.60 19.45 20.64
CA VAL A 58 -32.76 18.92 19.88
C VAL A 58 -32.58 17.43 19.71
N THR A 59 -33.51 16.64 20.23
CA THR A 59 -33.46 15.17 20.19
C THR A 59 -34.41 14.54 19.17
N GLY A 60 -35.42 15.31 18.71
CA GLY A 60 -36.37 14.79 17.73
C GLY A 60 -37.31 15.84 17.17
N ILE A 61 -38.06 15.45 16.14
CA ILE A 61 -39.09 16.25 15.49
C ILE A 61 -40.32 16.52 16.39
N GLY A 62 -40.52 15.68 17.40
CA GLY A 62 -41.62 15.79 18.33
C GLY A 62 -42.99 15.76 17.63
N LYS A 63 -43.83 16.77 17.91
CA LYS A 63 -45.15 16.95 17.32
C LYS A 63 -45.15 17.83 16.07
N SER A 64 -44.00 18.35 15.63
CA SER A 64 -43.94 19.22 14.46
C SER A 64 -44.33 18.48 13.18
N THR A 65 -45.23 19.08 12.43
CA THR A 65 -45.65 18.65 11.07
C THR A 65 -45.12 19.62 9.99
N ASP A 66 -44.25 20.58 10.37
CA ASP A 66 -43.82 21.63 9.48
C ASP A 66 -42.94 21.07 8.35
N ALA A 67 -43.32 21.41 7.13
CA ALA A 67 -42.49 21.11 5.96
C ALA A 67 -41.26 22.03 5.90
N GLU A 68 -41.38 23.25 6.41
CA GLU A 68 -40.29 24.22 6.56
C GLU A 68 -39.86 24.26 8.02
N LEU A 69 -38.90 23.40 8.37
CA LEU A 69 -38.47 23.25 9.75
C LEU A 69 -37.57 24.43 10.16
N VAL A 70 -37.94 25.10 11.25
CA VAL A 70 -37.09 26.11 11.88
C VAL A 70 -36.71 25.62 13.28
N ILE A 71 -35.42 25.42 13.50
CA ILE A 71 -34.86 25.16 14.82
C ILE A 71 -34.54 26.52 15.46
N PRO A 72 -35.18 26.89 16.60
CA PRO A 72 -35.00 28.20 17.18
C PRO A 72 -33.63 28.42 17.79
N ASP A 73 -33.24 29.67 18.01
CA ASP A 73 -31.94 30.04 18.63
C ASP A 73 -31.87 29.57 20.09
N SER A 74 -32.99 29.64 20.80
CA SER A 74 -33.09 29.35 22.24
C SER A 74 -34.49 28.85 22.60
N TYR A 75 -34.58 28.23 23.77
CA TYR A 75 -35.82 27.79 24.39
C TYR A 75 -35.73 28.05 25.90
N ASN A 76 -36.79 28.64 26.51
CA ASN A 76 -36.84 29.02 27.92
C ASN A 76 -35.55 29.81 28.35
N ASP A 77 -35.18 30.83 27.58
CA ASP A 77 -34.03 31.69 27.80
C ASP A 77 -32.64 30.99 27.74
N LEU A 78 -32.59 29.73 27.44
CA LEU A 78 -31.33 28.96 27.26
C LEU A 78 -31.08 28.68 25.77
N PRO A 79 -29.82 28.73 25.30
CA PRO A 79 -29.50 28.47 23.90
C PRO A 79 -29.71 27.00 23.51
N ILE A 80 -30.14 26.78 22.28
CA ILE A 80 -30.09 25.47 21.66
C ILE A 80 -28.73 25.36 20.97
N THR A 81 -27.87 24.46 21.47
CA THR A 81 -26.47 24.39 21.03
C THR A 81 -26.16 23.13 20.22
N LYS A 82 -27.03 22.13 20.23
CA LYS A 82 -26.78 20.85 19.57
C LYS A 82 -28.05 20.29 18.92
N ILE A 83 -27.87 19.62 17.78
CA ILE A 83 -28.82 18.67 17.21
C ILE A 83 -28.24 17.28 17.45
N ASP A 84 -28.99 16.41 18.10
CA ASP A 84 -28.53 15.08 18.52
C ASP A 84 -28.46 14.10 17.34
N ASP A 85 -27.86 12.94 17.59
CA ASP A 85 -27.77 11.88 16.61
C ASP A 85 -29.17 11.41 16.23
N LYS A 86 -29.44 11.27 14.93
CA LYS A 86 -30.73 10.83 14.37
C LYS A 86 -31.95 11.68 14.71
N ALA A 87 -31.81 12.90 15.22
CA ALA A 87 -32.91 13.75 15.67
C ALA A 87 -34.06 13.88 14.62
N PHE A 88 -33.74 13.95 13.34
CA PHE A 88 -34.70 14.06 12.24
C PHE A 88 -34.52 12.94 11.19
N TRP A 89 -33.96 11.80 11.60
CA TRP A 89 -33.75 10.69 10.68
C TRP A 89 -35.06 10.21 10.04
N GLY A 90 -35.09 10.10 8.70
CA GLY A 90 -36.22 9.63 7.93
C GLY A 90 -37.43 10.58 7.89
N CYS A 91 -37.30 11.83 8.35
CA CYS A 91 -38.39 12.81 8.32
C CYS A 91 -38.64 13.28 6.88
N SER A 92 -39.46 12.52 6.15
CA SER A 92 -39.74 12.74 4.73
C SER A 92 -40.67 13.94 4.45
N GLN A 93 -41.31 14.53 5.46
CA GLN A 93 -42.16 15.72 5.34
C GLN A 93 -41.33 17.02 5.27
N ILE A 94 -40.09 17.03 5.78
CA ILE A 94 -39.26 18.23 5.81
C ILE A 94 -38.76 18.57 4.41
N THR A 95 -39.09 19.76 3.91
CA THR A 95 -38.63 20.27 2.60
C THR A 95 -37.52 21.29 2.72
N SER A 96 -37.44 21.99 3.85
CA SER A 96 -36.32 22.89 4.17
C SER A 96 -36.05 22.89 5.66
N VAL A 97 -34.77 23.15 6.03
CA VAL A 97 -34.36 23.36 7.41
C VAL A 97 -33.53 24.63 7.55
N LYS A 98 -33.94 25.45 8.51
CA LYS A 98 -33.15 26.60 8.98
C LYS A 98 -32.75 26.35 10.43
N ILE A 99 -31.46 26.31 10.69
CA ILE A 99 -30.90 25.98 12.00
C ILE A 99 -30.56 27.29 12.75
N GLY A 100 -30.97 27.36 14.03
CA GLY A 100 -30.75 28.54 14.89
C GLY A 100 -29.26 28.87 15.08
N LYS A 101 -28.99 30.18 15.27
CA LYS A 101 -27.62 30.73 15.27
C LYS A 101 -26.70 30.22 16.39
N ASN A 102 -27.26 29.63 17.46
CA ASN A 102 -26.49 29.14 18.59
C ASN A 102 -26.10 27.66 18.47
N VAL A 103 -26.57 26.94 17.43
CA VAL A 103 -26.22 25.54 17.21
C VAL A 103 -24.76 25.42 16.78
N GLU A 104 -23.96 24.71 17.56
CA GLU A 104 -22.53 24.51 17.39
C GLU A 104 -22.18 23.15 16.73
N SER A 105 -23.08 22.15 16.87
CA SER A 105 -22.85 20.82 16.32
C SER A 105 -24.10 20.13 15.82
N ILE A 106 -23.95 19.38 14.72
CA ILE A 106 -24.98 18.53 14.13
C ILE A 106 -24.52 17.08 14.29
N GLY A 107 -25.34 16.25 14.94
CA GLY A 107 -25.06 14.87 15.29
C GLY A 107 -24.98 13.92 14.09
N ALA A 108 -24.59 12.68 14.35
CA ALA A 108 -24.54 11.64 13.33
C ALA A 108 -25.95 11.27 12.85
N ASN A 109 -26.13 11.14 11.52
CA ASN A 109 -27.42 10.84 10.89
C ASN A 109 -28.56 11.82 11.23
N ALA A 110 -28.26 13.03 11.71
CA ALA A 110 -29.28 13.94 12.25
C ALA A 110 -30.42 14.23 11.26
N PHE A 111 -30.16 14.37 9.97
CA PHE A 111 -31.13 14.55 8.88
C PHE A 111 -31.00 13.44 7.80
N ALA A 112 -30.44 12.27 8.15
CA ALA A 112 -30.31 11.21 7.18
C ALA A 112 -31.67 10.74 6.67
N GLU A 113 -31.75 10.42 5.37
CA GLU A 113 -32.99 9.90 4.71
C GLU A 113 -34.19 10.88 4.71
N CYS A 114 -33.95 12.17 4.89
CA CYS A 114 -34.96 13.21 4.69
C CYS A 114 -35.20 13.38 3.17
N SER A 115 -36.05 12.52 2.60
CA SER A 115 -36.17 12.38 1.14
C SER A 115 -36.76 13.61 0.43
N ALA A 116 -37.56 14.45 1.10
CA ALA A 116 -38.11 15.66 0.52
C ALA A 116 -37.26 16.92 0.78
N LEU A 117 -36.18 16.83 1.58
CA LEU A 117 -35.37 17.97 1.97
C LEU A 117 -34.66 18.58 0.74
N LYS A 118 -34.98 19.84 0.41
CA LYS A 118 -34.42 20.59 -0.73
C LYS A 118 -33.36 21.59 -0.34
N ARG A 119 -33.47 22.18 0.85
CA ARG A 119 -32.54 23.22 1.33
C ARG A 119 -32.20 23.04 2.80
N ALA A 120 -30.93 23.31 3.14
CA ALA A 120 -30.47 23.37 4.51
C ALA A 120 -29.60 24.62 4.72
N GLU A 121 -29.95 25.43 5.75
CA GLU A 121 -29.21 26.62 6.14
C GLU A 121 -28.55 26.37 7.51
N LEU A 122 -27.21 26.26 7.52
CA LEU A 122 -26.42 26.01 8.72
C LEU A 122 -25.80 27.33 9.20
N PRO A 123 -25.92 27.65 10.50
CA PRO A 123 -25.42 28.91 11.04
C PRO A 123 -23.89 28.93 11.21
N ASP A 124 -23.35 30.11 11.38
CA ASP A 124 -21.90 30.31 11.57
C ASP A 124 -21.34 29.63 12.83
N ALA A 125 -22.15 29.36 13.84
CA ALA A 125 -21.70 28.70 15.06
C ALA A 125 -21.33 27.22 14.86
N VAL A 126 -21.88 26.55 13.82
CA VAL A 126 -21.59 25.14 13.56
C VAL A 126 -20.12 24.94 13.26
N MET A 127 -19.45 24.13 14.08
CA MET A 127 -18.04 23.78 13.93
C MET A 127 -17.85 22.40 13.28
N LYS A 128 -18.84 21.51 13.40
CA LYS A 128 -18.75 20.13 12.93
C LYS A 128 -20.09 19.64 12.38
N ILE A 129 -20.05 18.99 11.22
CA ILE A 129 -21.16 18.23 10.66
C ILE A 129 -20.85 16.76 10.88
N GLY A 130 -21.75 16.07 11.61
CA GLY A 130 -21.57 14.68 12.01
C GLY A 130 -21.55 13.67 10.85
N GLU A 131 -21.12 12.46 11.15
CA GLU A 131 -21.12 11.35 10.20
C GLU A 131 -22.55 11.12 9.66
N ARG A 132 -22.67 11.03 8.32
CA ARG A 132 -23.95 10.79 7.64
C ARG A 132 -25.06 11.82 7.99
N ALA A 133 -24.73 13.01 8.46
CA ALA A 133 -25.71 13.96 8.95
C ALA A 133 -26.83 14.29 7.94
N PHE A 134 -26.54 14.33 6.63
CA PHE A 134 -27.48 14.51 5.52
C PHE A 134 -27.41 13.35 4.53
N PHE A 135 -27.05 12.14 5.01
CA PHE A 135 -26.95 10.95 4.18
C PHE A 135 -28.26 10.64 3.47
N SER A 136 -28.20 10.37 2.17
CA SER A 136 -29.38 9.95 1.38
C SER A 136 -30.54 10.94 1.44
N CYS A 137 -30.25 12.24 1.26
CA CYS A 137 -31.22 13.29 1.01
C CYS A 137 -31.28 13.60 -0.51
N PRO A 138 -31.96 12.76 -1.31
CA PRO A 138 -31.86 12.80 -2.77
C PRO A 138 -32.39 14.09 -3.40
N SER A 139 -33.30 14.80 -2.71
CA SER A 139 -33.88 16.06 -3.17
C SER A 139 -33.09 17.31 -2.73
N LEU A 140 -31.99 17.15 -1.95
CA LEU A 140 -31.22 18.29 -1.45
C LEU A 140 -30.51 19.01 -2.61
N GLU A 141 -31.02 20.19 -2.98
CA GLU A 141 -30.52 21.00 -4.10
C GLU A 141 -29.43 21.97 -3.66
N SER A 142 -29.52 22.47 -2.43
CA SER A 142 -28.59 23.47 -1.89
C SER A 142 -28.38 23.33 -0.39
N VAL A 143 -27.14 23.59 0.03
CA VAL A 143 -26.75 23.73 1.44
C VAL A 143 -25.91 24.99 1.62
N THR A 144 -26.29 25.81 2.60
CA THR A 144 -25.48 26.95 3.05
C THR A 144 -24.71 26.51 4.27
N LEU A 145 -23.38 26.55 4.18
CA LEU A 145 -22.48 26.15 5.27
C LEU A 145 -22.04 27.39 6.06
N GLY A 146 -22.08 27.29 7.38
CA GLY A 146 -21.58 28.33 8.28
C GLY A 146 -20.07 28.53 8.19
N SER A 147 -19.62 29.75 8.49
CA SER A 147 -18.22 30.17 8.32
C SER A 147 -17.21 29.53 9.29
N LYS A 148 -17.64 28.87 10.37
CA LYS A 148 -16.78 28.24 11.39
C LYS A 148 -16.64 26.74 11.27
N ILE A 149 -17.25 26.07 10.27
CA ILE A 149 -17.16 24.64 10.08
C ILE A 149 -15.71 24.25 9.82
N ARG A 150 -15.16 23.39 10.70
CA ARG A 150 -13.78 22.87 10.62
C ARG A 150 -13.72 21.47 10.03
N LYS A 151 -14.80 20.68 10.19
CA LYS A 151 -14.82 19.28 9.74
C LYS A 151 -16.21 18.88 9.24
N ILE A 152 -16.26 18.25 8.09
CA ILE A 152 -17.39 17.52 7.56
C ILE A 152 -17.02 16.05 7.64
N GLU A 153 -17.74 15.27 8.46
CA GLU A 153 -17.43 13.87 8.75
C GLU A 153 -17.77 12.93 7.58
N ALA A 154 -17.46 11.64 7.75
CA ALA A 154 -17.66 10.64 6.71
C ALA A 154 -19.13 10.57 6.25
N SER A 155 -19.33 10.45 4.93
CA SER A 155 -20.65 10.29 4.28
C SER A 155 -21.66 11.40 4.60
N ALA A 156 -21.24 12.56 5.11
CA ALA A 156 -22.14 13.60 5.63
C ALA A 156 -23.20 14.05 4.61
N PHE A 157 -22.86 14.12 3.31
CA PHE A 157 -23.76 14.45 2.20
C PHE A 157 -23.80 13.34 1.13
N GLU A 158 -23.41 12.12 1.50
CA GLU A 158 -23.43 10.98 0.56
C GLU A 158 -24.86 10.77 0.02
N LYS A 159 -24.99 10.57 -1.30
CA LYS A 159 -26.25 10.37 -2.02
C LYS A 159 -27.21 11.58 -2.00
N CYS A 160 -26.71 12.79 -1.81
CA CYS A 160 -27.48 14.01 -2.06
C CYS A 160 -27.49 14.28 -3.58
N LYS A 161 -28.29 13.51 -4.31
CA LYS A 161 -28.22 13.42 -5.79
C LYS A 161 -28.56 14.73 -6.51
N ALA A 162 -29.41 15.57 -5.94
CA ALA A 162 -29.84 16.84 -6.53
C ALA A 162 -28.89 18.03 -6.19
N LEU A 163 -27.91 17.85 -5.30
CA LEU A 163 -27.00 18.90 -4.87
C LEU A 163 -26.10 19.36 -6.05
N LYS A 164 -26.23 20.62 -6.46
CA LYS A 164 -25.57 21.16 -7.67
C LYS A 164 -24.23 21.83 -7.39
N SER A 165 -24.14 22.51 -6.28
CA SER A 165 -22.94 23.24 -5.87
C SER A 165 -22.80 23.31 -4.37
N VAL A 166 -21.55 23.46 -3.89
CA VAL A 166 -21.29 23.73 -2.47
C VAL A 166 -20.12 24.71 -2.33
N ALA A 167 -20.27 25.70 -1.45
CA ALA A 167 -19.20 26.60 -1.07
C ALA A 167 -18.63 26.13 0.29
N LEU A 168 -17.40 25.64 0.28
CA LEU A 168 -16.70 25.19 1.48
C LEU A 168 -16.09 26.41 2.19
N PRO A 169 -16.32 26.59 3.50
CA PRO A 169 -15.84 27.77 4.22
C PRO A 169 -14.32 27.76 4.41
N GLU A 170 -13.75 28.94 4.56
CA GLU A 170 -12.31 29.15 4.83
C GLU A 170 -11.82 28.41 6.09
N SER A 171 -12.69 28.18 7.07
CA SER A 171 -12.36 27.46 8.31
C SER A 171 -12.21 25.95 8.13
N LEU A 172 -12.73 25.38 7.01
CA LEU A 172 -12.78 23.93 6.83
C LEU A 172 -11.38 23.31 6.72
N ALA A 173 -11.04 22.40 7.61
CA ALA A 173 -9.75 21.71 7.66
C ALA A 173 -9.81 20.31 7.02
N ALA A 174 -10.95 19.61 7.11
CA ALA A 174 -11.03 18.22 6.64
C ALA A 174 -12.42 17.84 6.10
N LEU A 175 -12.40 16.98 5.07
CA LEU A 175 -13.53 16.23 4.54
C LEU A 175 -13.33 14.75 4.83
N GLY A 176 -14.30 14.13 5.47
CA GLY A 176 -14.32 12.69 5.77
C GLY A 176 -14.50 11.83 4.51
N ASN A 177 -14.29 10.52 4.66
CA ASN A 177 -14.49 9.55 3.57
C ASN A 177 -15.90 9.70 2.99
N SER A 178 -16.03 9.65 1.67
CA SER A 178 -17.31 9.69 0.96
C SER A 178 -18.21 10.89 1.28
N ALA A 179 -17.66 12.00 1.79
CA ALA A 179 -18.48 13.12 2.28
C ALA A 179 -19.51 13.64 1.26
N PHE A 180 -19.19 13.60 -0.05
CA PHE A 180 -20.06 13.96 -1.17
C PHE A 180 -20.17 12.84 -2.22
N PHE A 181 -19.95 11.60 -1.82
CA PHE A 181 -20.05 10.45 -2.71
C PHE A 181 -21.47 10.31 -3.29
N GLU A 182 -21.59 10.01 -4.58
CA GLU A 182 -22.89 9.93 -5.28
C GLU A 182 -23.74 11.21 -5.24
N CYS A 183 -23.15 12.38 -5.02
CA CYS A 183 -23.81 13.66 -5.34
C CYS A 183 -23.81 13.86 -6.86
N GLU A 184 -24.69 13.13 -7.55
CA GLU A 184 -24.62 12.94 -9.01
C GLU A 184 -24.72 14.25 -9.81
N SER A 185 -25.41 15.26 -9.28
CA SER A 185 -25.58 16.59 -9.89
C SER A 185 -24.54 17.63 -9.45
N LEU A 186 -23.56 17.25 -8.59
CA LEU A 186 -22.59 18.22 -8.07
C LEU A 186 -21.58 18.61 -9.17
N GLU A 187 -21.78 19.79 -9.74
CA GLU A 187 -20.98 20.33 -10.85
C GLU A 187 -19.81 21.20 -10.38
N SER A 188 -19.95 21.84 -9.21
CA SER A 188 -18.94 22.76 -8.71
C SER A 188 -18.82 22.73 -7.19
N VAL A 189 -17.58 22.81 -6.73
CA VAL A 189 -17.19 23.02 -5.34
C VAL A 189 -16.25 24.20 -5.30
N THR A 190 -16.60 25.23 -4.53
CA THR A 190 -15.72 26.37 -4.31
C THR A 190 -15.03 26.25 -2.97
N VAL A 191 -13.77 26.63 -2.91
CA VAL A 191 -12.93 26.60 -1.71
C VAL A 191 -11.98 27.81 -1.75
N GLY A 192 -11.56 28.28 -0.60
CA GLY A 192 -10.51 29.30 -0.50
C GLY A 192 -9.14 28.83 -0.97
N ASP A 193 -8.15 29.72 -0.92
CA ASP A 193 -6.76 29.44 -1.35
C ASP A 193 -5.99 28.62 -0.30
N LYS A 194 -6.47 27.40 -0.02
CA LYS A 194 -5.81 26.45 0.90
C LYS A 194 -6.03 25.01 0.48
N ALA A 195 -5.26 24.09 1.06
CA ALA A 195 -5.54 22.66 1.01
C ALA A 195 -6.54 22.26 2.10
N ILE A 196 -7.34 21.27 1.77
CA ILE A 196 -8.27 20.62 2.70
C ILE A 196 -7.87 19.15 2.79
N GLU A 197 -7.70 18.63 4.00
CA GLU A 197 -7.48 17.19 4.22
C GLU A 197 -8.63 16.39 3.60
N MET A 198 -8.30 15.42 2.75
CA MET A 198 -9.27 14.63 2.01
C MET A 198 -9.32 13.20 2.50
N GLY A 199 -10.52 12.73 2.81
CA GLY A 199 -10.81 11.30 2.94
C GLY A 199 -10.81 10.58 1.58
N ILE A 200 -11.13 9.29 1.62
CA ILE A 200 -11.24 8.45 0.41
C ILE A 200 -12.59 8.71 -0.26
N SER A 201 -12.62 8.75 -1.60
CA SER A 201 -13.84 8.82 -2.42
C SER A 201 -14.77 10.02 -2.13
N VAL A 202 -14.19 11.14 -1.67
CA VAL A 202 -14.97 12.30 -1.23
C VAL A 202 -15.96 12.77 -2.28
N PHE A 203 -15.54 12.84 -3.55
CA PHE A 203 -16.34 13.36 -4.67
C PHE A 203 -16.64 12.31 -5.75
N ASP A 204 -16.41 11.03 -5.50
CA ASP A 204 -16.63 10.01 -6.51
C ASP A 204 -18.10 9.98 -6.96
N LYS A 205 -18.31 9.75 -8.26
CA LYS A 205 -19.59 9.75 -8.98
C LYS A 205 -20.31 11.10 -9.08
N THR A 206 -19.62 12.22 -8.77
CA THR A 206 -20.17 13.57 -9.00
C THR A 206 -20.10 13.98 -10.47
N ALA A 207 -20.89 14.98 -10.87
CA ALA A 207 -20.82 15.58 -12.21
C ALA A 207 -19.48 16.28 -12.44
N MET A 208 -18.89 16.90 -11.44
CA MET A 208 -17.59 17.57 -11.48
C MET A 208 -16.48 16.62 -11.95
N LEU A 209 -16.46 15.36 -11.44
CA LEU A 209 -15.47 14.36 -11.85
C LEU A 209 -15.75 13.77 -13.23
N LYS A 210 -16.95 13.87 -13.75
CA LYS A 210 -17.30 13.42 -15.11
C LYS A 210 -16.98 14.44 -16.20
N ALA A 211 -16.94 15.71 -15.86
CA ALA A 211 -16.73 16.85 -16.78
C ALA A 211 -15.23 17.06 -17.07
N LYS A 212 -14.54 16.05 -17.62
CA LYS A 212 -13.10 16.07 -17.88
C LYS A 212 -12.65 17.16 -18.84
N ASP A 213 -13.53 17.64 -19.71
CA ASP A 213 -13.33 18.76 -20.63
C ASP A 213 -13.08 20.09 -19.88
N LYS A 214 -13.50 20.19 -18.62
CA LYS A 214 -13.29 21.36 -17.75
C LYS A 214 -12.02 21.25 -16.90
N TRP A 215 -11.27 20.16 -17.00
CA TRP A 215 -10.04 19.97 -16.21
C TRP A 215 -8.85 20.66 -16.86
N GLU A 216 -7.98 21.25 -16.07
CA GLU A 216 -6.76 21.90 -16.54
C GLU A 216 -5.75 20.84 -17.04
N ASN A 217 -5.58 20.72 -18.36
CA ASN A 217 -4.68 19.72 -18.97
C ASN A 217 -4.87 18.27 -18.44
N GLY A 218 -6.11 17.87 -18.23
CA GLY A 218 -6.44 16.54 -17.70
C GLY A 218 -6.21 16.40 -16.19
N VAL A 219 -6.09 17.52 -15.46
CA VAL A 219 -5.91 17.55 -14.01
C VAL A 219 -6.98 18.42 -13.37
N LEU A 220 -7.62 17.91 -12.33
CA LEU A 220 -8.59 18.67 -11.53
C LEU A 220 -7.95 19.10 -10.21
N TYR A 221 -7.96 20.38 -9.97
CA TYR A 221 -7.53 20.98 -8.69
C TYR A 221 -8.71 21.51 -7.89
N LEU A 222 -8.59 21.46 -6.57
CA LEU A 222 -9.51 22.09 -5.62
C LEU A 222 -8.68 22.91 -4.62
N GLY A 223 -8.64 24.24 -4.79
CA GLY A 223 -7.70 25.09 -4.05
C GLY A 223 -6.25 24.65 -4.25
N LYS A 224 -5.53 24.41 -3.17
CA LYS A 224 -4.14 23.88 -3.17
C LYS A 224 -4.06 22.35 -3.16
N THR A 225 -5.14 21.67 -3.51
CA THR A 225 -5.19 20.21 -3.58
C THR A 225 -5.25 19.73 -5.03
N LEU A 226 -4.34 18.87 -5.45
CA LEU A 226 -4.52 18.06 -6.67
C LEU A 226 -5.56 16.99 -6.34
N LEU A 227 -6.75 17.10 -6.94
CA LEU A 227 -7.88 16.24 -6.62
C LEU A 227 -7.92 14.98 -7.49
N LYS A 228 -7.74 15.14 -8.81
CA LYS A 228 -7.81 14.02 -9.75
C LYS A 228 -7.00 14.27 -11.02
N VAL A 229 -6.42 13.19 -11.56
CA VAL A 229 -5.77 13.15 -12.87
C VAL A 229 -6.58 12.24 -13.79
N ASP A 230 -6.71 12.60 -15.05
CA ASP A 230 -7.37 11.76 -16.04
C ASP A 230 -6.58 10.46 -16.26
N THR A 231 -7.25 9.31 -16.19
CA THR A 231 -6.64 7.99 -16.38
C THR A 231 -6.09 7.76 -17.79
N GLU A 232 -6.56 8.53 -18.77
CA GLU A 232 -6.05 8.49 -20.15
C GLU A 232 -4.78 9.35 -20.35
N LYS A 233 -4.35 10.12 -19.35
CA LYS A 233 -3.12 10.90 -19.42
C LYS A 233 -1.91 9.96 -19.49
N THR A 234 -1.11 10.10 -20.53
CA THR A 234 0.03 9.20 -20.84
C THR A 234 1.38 9.91 -20.87
N ASP A 235 1.37 11.22 -20.93
CA ASP A 235 2.53 12.08 -21.02
C ASP A 235 3.04 12.52 -19.62
N GLU A 236 3.83 13.56 -19.57
CA GLU A 236 4.34 14.13 -18.33
C GLU A 236 3.21 14.76 -17.48
N LEU A 237 3.20 14.46 -16.20
CA LEU A 237 2.44 15.17 -15.18
C LEU A 237 3.34 16.13 -14.43
N VAL A 238 3.25 17.42 -14.74
CA VAL A 238 3.83 18.50 -13.93
C VAL A 238 2.75 19.03 -13.00
N ILE A 239 2.88 18.73 -11.71
CA ILE A 239 1.93 19.21 -10.70
C ILE A 239 2.13 20.71 -10.54
N LYS A 240 1.03 21.47 -10.54
CA LYS A 240 1.01 22.94 -10.44
C LYS A 240 1.71 23.42 -9.17
N ASP A 241 2.56 24.43 -9.31
CA ASP A 241 3.19 25.08 -8.16
C ASP A 241 2.14 25.71 -7.23
N GLY A 242 2.42 25.74 -5.92
CA GLY A 242 1.45 26.11 -4.89
C GLY A 242 0.52 24.96 -4.45
N THR A 243 0.54 23.79 -5.13
CA THR A 243 -0.15 22.58 -4.64
C THR A 243 0.53 22.09 -3.37
N THR A 244 -0.21 21.95 -2.27
CA THR A 244 0.34 21.45 -1.00
C THR A 244 -0.11 20.03 -0.65
N LEU A 245 -1.21 19.57 -1.23
CA LEU A 245 -1.78 18.25 -1.02
C LEU A 245 -2.05 17.53 -2.34
N ILE A 246 -1.65 16.29 -2.45
CA ILE A 246 -2.11 15.34 -3.47
C ILE A 246 -3.15 14.44 -2.82
N ALA A 247 -4.39 14.50 -3.29
CA ALA A 247 -5.52 13.78 -2.68
C ALA A 247 -5.37 12.26 -2.79
N PRO A 248 -6.03 11.47 -1.93
CA PRO A 248 -6.13 10.03 -2.10
C PRO A 248 -6.67 9.66 -3.48
N PHE A 249 -6.07 8.63 -4.12
CA PHE A 249 -6.43 8.14 -5.46
C PHE A 249 -6.39 9.20 -6.57
N ALA A 250 -5.61 10.27 -6.41
CA ALA A 250 -5.59 11.39 -7.36
C ALA A 250 -5.17 10.98 -8.77
N ALA A 251 -4.13 10.16 -8.90
CA ALA A 251 -3.58 9.69 -10.18
C ALA A 251 -3.50 8.15 -10.25
N VAL A 252 -4.47 7.46 -9.63
CA VAL A 252 -4.55 6.00 -9.67
C VAL A 252 -4.89 5.50 -11.07
N ASP A 253 -4.28 4.36 -11.49
CA ASP A 253 -4.49 3.71 -12.78
C ASP A 253 -4.14 4.60 -14.00
N THR A 254 -3.26 5.61 -13.82
CA THR A 254 -2.79 6.46 -14.91
C THR A 254 -1.64 5.82 -15.69
N LYS A 255 -1.39 6.33 -16.90
CA LYS A 255 -0.28 5.90 -17.76
C LYS A 255 0.79 6.99 -17.89
N ILE A 256 0.81 7.97 -17.00
CA ILE A 256 1.82 9.04 -17.01
C ILE A 256 3.22 8.43 -17.03
N SER A 257 4.09 8.96 -17.91
CA SER A 257 5.45 8.45 -18.11
C SER A 257 6.48 9.17 -17.24
N ALA A 258 6.22 10.43 -16.90
CA ALA A 258 7.08 11.26 -16.04
C ALA A 258 6.24 12.04 -15.03
N LEU A 259 6.76 12.20 -13.81
CA LEU A 259 6.10 12.88 -12.70
C LEU A 259 7.02 13.93 -12.10
N THR A 260 6.56 15.18 -12.09
CA THR A 260 7.22 16.30 -11.38
C THR A 260 6.35 16.77 -10.24
N ILE A 261 6.86 16.67 -9.01
CA ILE A 261 6.21 17.11 -7.78
C ILE A 261 6.90 18.41 -7.33
N PRO A 262 6.17 19.54 -7.24
CA PRO A 262 6.76 20.82 -6.85
C PRO A 262 7.12 20.87 -5.36
N SER A 263 8.05 21.78 -5.02
CA SER A 263 8.51 22.01 -3.64
C SER A 263 7.46 22.64 -2.71
N SER A 264 6.26 22.86 -3.19
CA SER A 264 5.11 23.28 -2.37
C SER A 264 4.34 22.10 -1.75
N VAL A 265 4.51 20.85 -2.26
CA VAL A 265 3.77 19.67 -1.79
C VAL A 265 4.28 19.23 -0.42
N GLU A 266 3.37 19.13 0.55
CA GLU A 266 3.65 18.68 1.92
C GLU A 266 3.15 17.26 2.20
N LYS A 267 2.09 16.82 1.49
CA LYS A 267 1.47 15.52 1.70
C LYS A 267 1.09 14.83 0.39
N ILE A 268 1.39 13.53 0.31
CA ILE A 268 0.96 12.62 -0.76
C ILE A 268 -0.04 11.63 -0.14
N GLY A 269 -1.28 11.66 -0.63
CA GLY A 269 -2.40 10.90 -0.09
C GLY A 269 -2.35 9.40 -0.40
N ASN A 270 -3.26 8.66 0.23
CA ASN A 270 -3.39 7.22 0.08
C ASN A 270 -3.59 6.82 -1.39
N SER A 271 -2.80 5.85 -1.87
CA SER A 271 -2.89 5.32 -3.24
C SER A 271 -2.83 6.40 -4.33
N ALA A 272 -2.23 7.57 -4.06
CA ALA A 272 -2.28 8.74 -4.95
C ALA A 272 -1.80 8.43 -6.37
N PHE A 273 -0.78 7.58 -6.53
CA PHE A 273 -0.20 7.16 -7.81
C PHE A 273 -0.23 5.63 -7.99
N ALA A 274 -1.08 4.91 -7.24
CA ALA A 274 -1.12 3.45 -7.35
C ALA A 274 -1.47 3.00 -8.78
N ASN A 275 -0.86 1.90 -9.24
CA ASN A 275 -1.01 1.33 -10.59
C ASN A 275 -0.67 2.31 -11.73
N SER A 276 0.15 3.33 -11.48
CA SER A 276 0.64 4.25 -12.53
C SER A 276 1.85 3.63 -13.22
N ASP A 277 1.56 2.73 -14.16
CA ASP A 277 2.54 1.82 -14.79
C ASP A 277 3.54 2.50 -15.73
N GLY A 278 3.35 3.77 -16.05
CA GLY A 278 4.27 4.54 -16.89
C GLY A 278 5.40 5.23 -16.13
N ILE A 279 5.23 5.51 -14.81
CA ILE A 279 6.21 6.23 -14.00
C ILE A 279 7.49 5.39 -13.86
N THR A 280 8.62 5.90 -14.39
CA THR A 280 9.90 5.20 -14.34
C THR A 280 10.81 5.66 -13.20
N ALA A 281 10.64 6.88 -12.72
CA ALA A 281 11.38 7.46 -11.60
C ALA A 281 10.53 8.46 -10.84
N VAL A 282 10.75 8.57 -9.54
CA VAL A 282 10.14 9.60 -8.69
C VAL A 282 11.18 10.20 -7.75
N THR A 283 11.20 11.54 -7.71
CA THR A 283 11.95 12.32 -6.72
C THR A 283 10.94 13.10 -5.88
N ILE A 284 10.88 12.79 -4.61
CA ILE A 284 10.00 13.46 -3.65
C ILE A 284 10.72 14.68 -3.09
N PRO A 285 10.15 15.90 -3.15
CA PRO A 285 10.81 17.10 -2.66
C PRO A 285 10.88 17.19 -1.12
N ASP A 286 11.84 17.98 -0.61
CA ASP A 286 12.08 18.18 0.83
C ASP A 286 10.92 18.81 1.61
N SER A 287 9.94 19.38 0.92
CA SER A 287 8.71 19.90 1.52
C SER A 287 7.80 18.80 2.05
N VAL A 288 7.84 17.60 1.46
CA VAL A 288 6.95 16.49 1.82
C VAL A 288 7.27 15.97 3.22
N LYS A 289 6.26 15.92 4.08
CA LYS A 289 6.32 15.44 5.46
C LYS A 289 5.57 14.11 5.64
N THR A 290 4.58 13.87 4.77
CA THR A 290 3.69 12.69 4.88
C THR A 290 3.53 12.03 3.52
N ILE A 291 3.75 10.71 3.48
CA ILE A 291 3.40 9.84 2.37
C ILE A 291 2.46 8.77 2.94
N ASP A 292 1.20 8.81 2.54
CA ASP A 292 0.19 7.87 3.05
C ASP A 292 0.34 6.47 2.45
N ALA A 293 -0.44 5.51 2.95
CA ALA A 293 -0.36 4.12 2.54
C ALA A 293 -0.57 3.93 1.03
N SER A 294 0.15 2.98 0.44
CA SER A 294 0.02 2.57 -0.97
C SER A 294 0.27 3.68 -1.99
N ALA A 295 0.88 4.82 -1.62
CA ALA A 295 0.99 6.01 -2.48
C ALA A 295 1.55 5.71 -3.89
N PHE A 296 2.47 4.77 -4.03
CA PHE A 296 3.07 4.31 -5.29
C PHE A 296 2.93 2.79 -5.48
N ALA A 297 1.90 2.17 -4.88
CA ALA A 297 1.69 0.73 -4.99
C ALA A 297 1.53 0.30 -6.44
N SER A 298 2.16 -0.82 -6.81
CA SER A 298 2.05 -1.42 -8.16
C SER A 298 2.48 -0.51 -9.33
N CYS A 299 3.33 0.50 -9.09
CA CYS A 299 3.98 1.24 -10.17
C CYS A 299 5.04 0.33 -10.82
N SER A 300 4.62 -0.53 -11.75
CA SER A 300 5.42 -1.66 -12.23
C SER A 300 6.66 -1.26 -13.04
N ALA A 301 6.67 -0.06 -13.65
CA ALA A 301 7.81 0.50 -14.38
C ALA A 301 8.77 1.32 -13.49
N LEU A 302 8.42 1.61 -12.23
CA LEU A 302 9.22 2.47 -11.34
C LEU A 302 10.56 1.81 -11.01
N LYS A 303 11.66 2.42 -11.49
CA LYS A 303 13.04 1.92 -11.30
C LYS A 303 13.72 2.56 -10.09
N THR A 304 13.46 3.85 -9.86
CA THR A 304 14.12 4.61 -8.80
C THR A 304 13.13 5.48 -8.03
N ALA A 305 13.26 5.49 -6.70
CA ALA A 305 12.50 6.35 -5.80
C ALA A 305 13.46 7.05 -4.84
N THR A 306 13.49 8.39 -4.90
CA THR A 306 14.30 9.21 -3.99
C THR A 306 13.38 9.91 -2.98
N LEU A 307 13.54 9.56 -1.71
CA LEU A 307 12.75 10.06 -0.59
C LEU A 307 13.59 11.05 0.24
N PRO A 308 13.03 12.21 0.61
CA PRO A 308 13.75 13.18 1.45
C PRO A 308 13.74 12.77 2.92
N ASP A 309 14.76 13.22 3.65
CA ASP A 309 14.87 13.02 5.11
C ASP A 309 13.81 13.79 5.92
N SER A 310 13.03 14.65 5.27
CA SER A 310 11.92 15.41 5.86
C SER A 310 10.66 14.59 6.13
N VAL A 311 10.51 13.43 5.48
CA VAL A 311 9.35 12.54 5.65
C VAL A 311 9.35 11.93 7.04
N ARG A 312 8.31 12.23 7.83
CA ARG A 312 8.12 11.76 9.22
C ARG A 312 6.96 10.81 9.38
N SER A 313 6.02 10.82 8.44
CA SER A 313 4.91 9.87 8.37
C SER A 313 4.99 9.13 7.05
N PHE A 314 5.16 7.81 7.12
CA PHE A 314 5.34 6.95 5.97
C PHE A 314 4.42 5.74 6.12
N GLY A 315 3.43 5.64 5.25
CA GLY A 315 2.40 4.61 5.33
C GLY A 315 2.91 3.21 4.97
N SER A 316 2.06 2.23 5.19
CA SER A 316 2.31 0.86 4.73
C SER A 316 2.14 0.72 3.21
N HIS A 317 2.73 -0.32 2.61
CA HIS A 317 2.51 -0.69 1.19
C HIS A 317 2.97 0.34 0.15
N VAL A 318 3.75 1.37 0.54
CA VAL A 318 4.04 2.53 -0.35
C VAL A 318 4.59 2.11 -1.71
N PHE A 319 5.49 1.13 -1.78
CA PHE A 319 6.09 0.59 -3.01
C PHE A 319 5.77 -0.90 -3.23
N ILE A 320 4.69 -1.42 -2.64
CA ILE A 320 4.30 -2.81 -2.85
C ILE A 320 4.16 -3.10 -4.36
N HIS A 321 4.73 -4.23 -4.81
CA HIS A 321 4.68 -4.67 -6.22
C HIS A 321 5.28 -3.70 -7.25
N CYS A 322 6.17 -2.78 -6.86
CA CYS A 322 7.01 -2.03 -7.80
C CYS A 322 8.09 -2.95 -8.38
N THR A 323 7.71 -3.80 -9.33
CA THR A 323 8.52 -4.93 -9.80
C THR A 323 9.82 -4.53 -10.50
N ALA A 324 9.89 -3.32 -11.07
CA ALA A 324 11.10 -2.78 -11.70
C ALA A 324 12.01 -2.01 -10.74
N LEU A 325 11.60 -1.79 -9.47
CA LEU A 325 12.34 -0.97 -8.52
C LEU A 325 13.71 -1.59 -8.21
N THR A 326 14.77 -0.86 -8.55
CA THR A 326 16.16 -1.27 -8.31
C THR A 326 16.83 -0.46 -7.22
N SER A 327 16.33 0.76 -6.94
CA SER A 327 16.92 1.68 -5.97
C SER A 327 15.84 2.50 -5.27
N ALA A 328 15.91 2.51 -3.95
CA ALA A 328 15.15 3.40 -3.07
C ALA A 328 15.96 3.64 -1.79
N ASN A 329 15.65 4.72 -1.07
CA ASN A 329 16.21 4.99 0.26
C ASN A 329 15.11 5.03 1.32
N ILE A 330 15.50 4.92 2.58
CA ILE A 330 14.61 5.08 3.74
C ILE A 330 14.90 6.45 4.38
N PRO A 331 13.90 7.34 4.55
CA PRO A 331 14.07 8.63 5.20
C PRO A 331 14.64 8.50 6.62
N LYS A 332 15.65 9.32 6.98
CA LYS A 332 16.35 9.23 8.29
C LYS A 332 15.47 9.55 9.50
N ALA A 333 14.34 10.23 9.29
CA ALA A 333 13.40 10.52 10.38
C ALA A 333 12.57 9.30 10.82
N LEU A 334 12.57 8.21 10.05
CA LEU A 334 11.84 7.00 10.36
C LEU A 334 12.65 6.09 11.27
N ASN A 335 11.98 5.41 12.20
CA ASN A 335 12.58 4.39 13.07
C ASN A 335 12.14 2.96 12.69
N GLU A 336 11.32 2.83 11.66
CA GLU A 336 10.88 1.54 11.13
C GLU A 336 10.78 1.56 9.60
N VAL A 337 10.89 0.40 8.99
CA VAL A 337 10.42 0.15 7.63
C VAL A 337 9.00 -0.39 7.77
N PRO A 338 7.95 0.36 7.39
CA PRO A 338 6.57 -0.08 7.61
C PRO A 338 6.23 -1.38 6.88
N GLN A 339 5.16 -2.03 7.33
CA GLN A 339 4.71 -3.29 6.75
C GLN A 339 4.47 -3.18 5.24
N HIS A 340 4.84 -4.24 4.49
CA HIS A 340 4.67 -4.37 3.04
C HIS A 340 5.34 -3.30 2.18
N THR A 341 6.18 -2.42 2.73
CA THR A 341 6.74 -1.25 1.99
C THR A 341 7.33 -1.65 0.64
N PHE A 342 8.16 -2.68 0.58
CA PHE A 342 8.82 -3.17 -0.64
C PHE A 342 8.41 -4.61 -1.01
N ASN A 343 7.27 -5.09 -0.50
CA ASN A 343 6.81 -6.44 -0.82
C ASN A 343 6.60 -6.59 -2.33
N GLY A 344 7.26 -7.58 -2.92
CA GLY A 344 7.17 -7.86 -4.36
C GLY A 344 8.01 -6.94 -5.25
N CYS A 345 8.94 -6.14 -4.69
CA CYS A 345 9.94 -5.39 -5.46
C CYS A 345 11.01 -6.35 -6.01
N SER A 346 10.63 -7.18 -6.98
CA SER A 346 11.43 -8.31 -7.46
C SER A 346 12.71 -7.94 -8.22
N SER A 347 12.99 -6.65 -8.41
CA SER A 347 14.26 -6.15 -8.95
C SER A 347 15.14 -5.47 -7.89
N LEU A 348 14.67 -5.32 -6.62
CA LEU A 348 15.41 -4.64 -5.56
C LEU A 348 16.50 -5.57 -5.01
N LYS A 349 17.76 -5.33 -5.40
CA LYS A 349 18.93 -6.15 -5.05
C LYS A 349 19.61 -5.71 -3.76
N SER A 350 19.45 -4.46 -3.36
CA SER A 350 20.05 -3.89 -2.14
C SER A 350 19.22 -2.72 -1.63
N ILE A 351 19.33 -2.44 -0.33
CA ILE A 351 18.78 -1.25 0.30
C ILE A 351 19.69 -0.84 1.47
N GLU A 352 19.94 0.44 1.62
CA GLU A 352 20.66 0.98 2.76
C GLU A 352 19.69 1.27 3.91
N LEU A 353 19.95 0.66 5.07
CA LEU A 353 19.22 0.87 6.31
C LEU A 353 20.07 1.74 7.23
N HIS A 354 19.62 2.96 7.51
CA HIS A 354 20.34 3.89 8.38
C HIS A 354 20.28 3.47 9.87
N PRO A 355 21.24 3.93 10.73
CA PRO A 355 21.33 3.50 12.14
C PRO A 355 20.16 3.88 13.06
N GLY A 356 19.15 4.57 12.56
CA GLY A 356 17.91 4.89 13.28
C GLY A 356 16.85 3.80 13.23
N ILE A 357 16.94 2.85 12.30
CA ILE A 357 15.92 1.81 12.09
C ILE A 357 15.97 0.79 13.24
N ARG A 358 14.82 0.57 13.89
CA ARG A 358 14.63 -0.38 14.99
C ARG A 358 13.76 -1.57 14.61
N THR A 359 12.80 -1.37 13.69
CA THR A 359 11.85 -2.40 13.30
C THR A 359 11.83 -2.58 11.78
N ILE A 360 11.91 -3.82 11.34
CA ILE A 360 11.55 -4.20 9.98
C ILE A 360 10.15 -4.79 10.02
N GLY A 361 9.18 -4.08 9.46
CA GLY A 361 7.76 -4.40 9.51
C GLY A 361 7.39 -5.69 8.79
N ALA A 362 6.18 -6.17 9.03
CA ALA A 362 5.70 -7.41 8.43
C ALA A 362 5.71 -7.34 6.90
N TYR A 363 6.26 -8.37 6.23
CA TYR A 363 6.42 -8.43 4.77
C TYR A 363 7.19 -7.26 4.15
N ALA A 364 7.88 -6.43 4.92
CA ALA A 364 8.49 -5.18 4.43
C ALA A 364 9.42 -5.41 3.23
N PHE A 365 10.17 -6.49 3.22
CA PHE A 365 11.10 -6.90 2.16
C PHE A 365 10.79 -8.29 1.60
N SER A 366 9.55 -8.75 1.69
CA SER A 366 9.17 -10.03 1.11
C SER A 366 9.27 -10.00 -0.43
N ARG A 367 9.77 -11.09 -1.04
CA ARG A 367 9.88 -11.24 -2.50
C ARG A 367 10.72 -10.16 -3.19
N CYS A 368 11.78 -9.70 -2.52
CA CYS A 368 12.84 -8.88 -3.12
C CYS A 368 13.93 -9.76 -3.74
N ALA A 369 14.89 -9.12 -4.44
CA ALA A 369 16.00 -9.80 -5.11
C ALA A 369 17.32 -9.73 -4.33
N PHE A 370 17.27 -9.51 -3.02
CA PHE A 370 18.47 -9.41 -2.20
C PHE A 370 19.34 -10.65 -2.30
N THR A 371 20.65 -10.45 -2.46
CA THR A 371 21.66 -11.49 -2.28
C THR A 371 22.29 -11.41 -0.89
N GLN A 372 22.41 -10.21 -0.35
CA GLN A 372 22.93 -9.93 0.97
C GLN A 372 22.11 -8.80 1.62
N VAL A 373 21.94 -8.89 2.93
CA VAL A 373 21.30 -7.83 3.74
C VAL A 373 22.19 -7.54 4.95
N THR A 374 22.50 -6.27 5.16
CA THR A 374 23.17 -5.80 6.37
C THR A 374 22.20 -4.99 7.21
N LEU A 375 21.86 -5.53 8.39
CA LEU A 375 21.02 -4.85 9.36
C LEU A 375 21.87 -4.00 10.29
N PRO A 376 21.53 -2.73 10.57
CA PRO A 376 22.25 -1.91 11.53
C PRO A 376 22.03 -2.41 12.96
N ASP A 377 22.96 -2.12 13.85
CA ASP A 377 22.89 -2.52 15.28
C ASP A 377 21.68 -1.97 16.03
N SER A 378 21.03 -0.95 15.50
CA SER A 378 19.80 -0.38 16.06
C SER A 378 18.58 -1.29 15.94
N VAL A 379 18.60 -2.26 15.03
CA VAL A 379 17.45 -3.16 14.79
C VAL A 379 17.24 -4.07 16.00
N THR A 380 16.01 -4.06 16.50
CA THR A 380 15.56 -4.88 17.64
C THR A 380 14.53 -5.92 17.26
N THR A 381 13.79 -5.66 16.18
CA THR A 381 12.64 -6.48 15.79
C THR A 381 12.60 -6.71 14.27
N LEU A 382 12.50 -7.97 13.90
CA LEU A 382 12.12 -8.43 12.56
C LEU A 382 10.71 -9.00 12.67
N GLU A 383 9.74 -8.40 11.98
CA GLU A 383 8.35 -8.83 12.08
C GLU A 383 8.04 -10.04 11.18
N THR A 384 6.85 -10.57 11.30
CA THR A 384 6.36 -11.74 10.55
C THR A 384 6.56 -11.58 9.05
N HIS A 385 7.18 -12.58 8.39
CA HIS A 385 7.43 -12.60 6.95
C HIS A 385 8.31 -11.45 6.41
N ALA A 386 9.04 -10.72 7.25
CA ALA A 386 9.77 -9.52 6.84
C ALA A 386 10.69 -9.73 5.63
N PHE A 387 11.34 -10.88 5.51
CA PHE A 387 12.20 -11.27 4.39
C PHE A 387 11.70 -12.54 3.67
N HIS A 388 10.43 -12.90 3.83
CA HIS A 388 9.85 -14.10 3.22
C HIS A 388 10.06 -14.15 1.70
N SER A 389 10.35 -15.34 1.16
CA SER A 389 10.50 -15.58 -0.29
C SER A 389 11.60 -14.75 -0.98
N ASN A 390 12.66 -14.37 -0.26
CA ASN A 390 13.85 -13.81 -0.89
C ASN A 390 14.69 -14.96 -1.44
N TYR A 391 14.32 -15.46 -2.61
CA TYR A 391 14.91 -16.66 -3.23
C TYR A 391 16.42 -16.53 -3.53
N SER A 392 16.91 -15.29 -3.65
CA SER A 392 18.31 -15.00 -3.93
C SER A 392 19.14 -14.71 -2.67
N LEU A 393 18.52 -14.57 -1.49
CA LEU A 393 19.20 -14.20 -0.26
C LEU A 393 20.14 -15.31 0.21
N ILE A 394 21.43 -14.96 0.31
CA ILE A 394 22.52 -15.88 0.65
C ILE A 394 23.08 -15.55 2.03
N SER A 395 23.20 -14.25 2.35
CA SER A 395 23.83 -13.79 3.58
C SER A 395 23.01 -12.72 4.29
N ILE A 396 22.96 -12.81 5.63
CA ILE A 396 22.40 -11.78 6.53
C ILE A 396 23.16 -11.76 7.86
N ASN A 397 23.33 -10.57 8.43
CA ASN A 397 23.71 -10.43 9.83
C ASN A 397 22.46 -10.25 10.71
N ILE A 398 22.45 -10.89 11.86
CA ILE A 398 21.47 -10.67 12.95
C ILE A 398 22.21 -9.91 14.04
N PRO A 399 22.02 -8.58 14.14
CA PRO A 399 22.81 -7.76 15.06
C PRO A 399 22.44 -8.02 16.54
N LYS A 400 23.33 -7.62 17.44
CA LYS A 400 23.29 -7.92 18.88
C LYS A 400 22.00 -7.49 19.59
N ASN A 401 21.34 -6.45 19.11
CA ASN A 401 20.14 -5.90 19.74
C ASN A 401 18.83 -6.55 19.26
N VAL A 402 18.89 -7.47 18.29
CA VAL A 402 17.69 -8.19 17.84
C VAL A 402 17.21 -9.11 18.96
N SER A 403 16.00 -8.87 19.43
CA SER A 403 15.33 -9.64 20.49
C SER A 403 14.11 -10.42 19.97
N LYS A 404 13.63 -10.10 18.75
CA LYS A 404 12.46 -10.75 18.15
C LYS A 404 12.67 -11.00 16.66
N ILE A 405 12.45 -12.26 16.24
CA ILE A 405 12.31 -12.66 14.84
C ILE A 405 10.93 -13.29 14.69
N GLY A 406 10.07 -12.63 13.90
CA GLY A 406 8.69 -13.01 13.69
C GLY A 406 8.55 -14.32 12.89
N THR A 407 7.36 -14.92 12.97
CA THR A 407 7.03 -16.17 12.29
C THR A 407 7.28 -16.07 10.78
N TYR A 408 7.89 -17.10 10.19
CA TYR A 408 8.18 -17.19 8.75
C TYR A 408 9.00 -16.03 8.18
N CYS A 409 9.73 -15.29 9.03
CA CYS A 409 10.51 -14.11 8.62
C CYS A 409 11.43 -14.41 7.41
N PHE A 410 12.10 -15.58 7.42
CA PHE A 410 13.00 -16.05 6.36
C PHE A 410 12.48 -17.30 5.62
N ASP A 411 11.18 -17.62 5.74
CA ASP A 411 10.66 -18.77 5.03
C ASP A 411 10.81 -18.59 3.53
N HIS A 412 11.09 -19.70 2.81
CA HIS A 412 11.43 -19.71 1.38
C HIS A 412 12.71 -18.92 0.98
N CYS A 413 13.61 -18.57 1.92
CA CYS A 413 14.95 -18.08 1.61
C CYS A 413 15.89 -19.26 1.35
N TYR A 414 15.68 -19.99 0.26
CA TYR A 414 16.29 -21.28 -0.02
C TYR A 414 17.82 -21.27 -0.16
N LYS A 415 18.41 -20.09 -0.41
CA LYS A 415 19.87 -19.90 -0.55
C LYS A 415 20.52 -19.35 0.70
N LEU A 416 19.78 -19.07 1.78
CA LEU A 416 20.31 -18.48 3.00
C LEU A 416 21.23 -19.48 3.70
N VAL A 417 22.53 -19.36 3.48
CA VAL A 417 23.59 -20.24 4.01
C VAL A 417 24.57 -19.52 4.91
N ASP A 418 24.66 -18.18 4.83
CA ASP A 418 25.56 -17.35 5.65
C ASP A 418 24.74 -16.45 6.58
N VAL A 419 24.60 -16.86 7.83
CA VAL A 419 23.96 -16.06 8.89
C VAL A 419 25.01 -15.73 9.94
N LYS A 420 25.31 -14.43 10.10
CA LYS A 420 26.17 -13.89 11.16
C LYS A 420 25.26 -13.51 12.35
N ASN A 421 25.15 -14.38 13.33
CA ASN A 421 24.30 -14.16 14.50
C ASN A 421 25.10 -13.59 15.67
N ALA A 422 24.97 -12.29 15.92
CA ALA A 422 25.51 -11.59 17.09
C ALA A 422 24.44 -11.40 18.21
N SER A 423 23.19 -11.79 17.97
CA SER A 423 22.09 -11.66 18.94
C SER A 423 22.14 -12.76 19.99
N GLY A 424 21.34 -12.60 21.06
CA GLY A 424 21.12 -13.67 22.04
C GLY A 424 20.12 -14.74 21.60
N ILE A 425 19.57 -14.64 20.36
CA ILE A 425 18.58 -15.59 19.86
C ILE A 425 19.26 -16.90 19.46
N SER A 426 18.75 -18.04 19.93
CA SER A 426 19.23 -19.35 19.52
C SER A 426 18.77 -19.67 18.10
N ILE A 427 19.71 -20.03 17.21
CA ILE A 427 19.45 -20.46 15.84
C ILE A 427 20.03 -21.85 15.65
N THR A 428 19.17 -22.81 15.33
CA THR A 428 19.58 -24.20 15.06
C THR A 428 19.77 -24.40 13.55
N VAL A 429 20.90 -24.96 13.15
CA VAL A 429 21.15 -25.37 11.75
C VAL A 429 20.12 -26.40 11.32
N GLY A 430 19.42 -26.16 10.23
CA GLY A 430 18.30 -26.98 9.74
C GLY A 430 16.98 -26.74 10.50
N GLY A 431 16.98 -25.92 11.56
CA GLY A 431 15.80 -25.63 12.38
C GLY A 431 14.81 -24.67 11.73
N THR A 432 13.57 -24.72 12.19
CA THR A 432 12.47 -23.87 11.70
C THR A 432 11.99 -22.83 12.71
N GLU A 433 12.60 -22.79 13.90
CA GLU A 433 12.39 -21.75 14.91
C GLU A 433 12.88 -20.37 14.43
N ASN A 434 12.52 -19.35 15.16
CA ASN A 434 12.95 -17.97 14.91
C ASN A 434 12.83 -17.57 13.44
N GLY A 435 11.61 -17.71 12.91
CA GLY A 435 11.26 -17.26 11.56
C GLY A 435 11.91 -18.08 10.44
N HIS A 436 12.31 -19.32 10.68
CA HIS A 436 12.94 -20.24 9.72
C HIS A 436 14.35 -19.80 9.26
N VAL A 437 15.02 -18.93 10.03
CA VAL A 437 16.36 -18.42 9.66
C VAL A 437 17.39 -19.54 9.53
N GLY A 438 17.28 -20.61 10.34
CA GLY A 438 18.17 -21.77 10.32
C GLY A 438 17.89 -22.82 9.24
N ARG A 439 16.72 -22.77 8.60
CA ARG A 439 16.15 -23.88 7.81
C ARG A 439 17.05 -24.43 6.71
N PHE A 440 17.78 -23.56 6.02
CA PHE A 440 18.64 -23.94 4.91
C PHE A 440 20.13 -23.81 5.21
N LEU A 441 20.49 -23.42 6.45
CA LEU A 441 21.87 -23.31 6.85
C LEU A 441 22.57 -24.69 6.81
N LYS A 442 23.84 -24.64 6.41
CA LYS A 442 24.80 -25.74 6.56
C LYS A 442 25.62 -25.58 7.83
N GLU A 443 25.95 -24.32 8.14
CA GLU A 443 26.64 -23.93 9.37
C GLU A 443 26.20 -22.51 9.77
N LEU A 444 26.39 -22.16 11.05
CA LEU A 444 26.11 -20.84 11.60
C LEU A 444 27.43 -20.07 11.73
N ASN A 445 27.39 -18.74 11.51
CA ASN A 445 28.57 -17.88 11.55
C ASN A 445 29.68 -18.36 10.61
N VAL A 446 29.31 -18.58 9.34
CA VAL A 446 30.22 -19.08 8.29
C VAL A 446 31.57 -18.36 8.34
N PRO A 447 32.71 -19.07 8.47
CA PRO A 447 34.02 -18.47 8.46
C PRO A 447 34.32 -17.68 7.19
N GLU A 448 35.20 -16.70 7.30
CA GLU A 448 35.70 -15.97 6.12
C GLU A 448 36.36 -16.96 5.13
N GLY A 449 36.16 -16.68 3.82
CA GLY A 449 36.74 -17.47 2.75
C GLY A 449 35.93 -18.69 2.31
N LYS A 450 34.82 -19.04 2.99
CA LYS A 450 33.90 -20.08 2.51
C LYS A 450 32.88 -19.57 1.49
N LEU A 451 32.42 -18.33 1.63
CA LEU A 451 31.58 -17.64 0.64
C LEU A 451 32.47 -16.65 -0.14
N VAL A 452 32.71 -16.92 -1.39
CA VAL A 452 33.70 -16.18 -2.21
C VAL A 452 33.09 -15.73 -3.52
N LYS A 453 33.26 -14.46 -3.84
CA LYS A 453 32.95 -13.93 -5.18
C LYS A 453 34.18 -14.08 -6.08
N GLU A 454 34.00 -14.75 -7.22
CA GLU A 454 35.02 -14.91 -8.27
C GLU A 454 34.42 -14.45 -9.61
N GLY A 455 34.89 -13.31 -10.11
CA GLY A 455 34.23 -12.66 -11.24
C GLY A 455 32.77 -12.32 -10.92
N ASP A 456 31.86 -12.77 -11.78
CA ASP A 456 30.42 -12.61 -11.60
C ASP A 456 29.76 -13.79 -10.88
N PHE A 457 30.54 -14.73 -10.39
CA PHE A 457 30.04 -15.95 -9.75
C PHE A 457 30.27 -15.92 -8.24
N LEU A 458 29.32 -16.43 -7.48
CA LEU A 458 29.40 -16.57 -6.04
C LEU A 458 29.48 -18.04 -5.68
N PHE A 459 30.58 -18.44 -5.03
CA PHE A 459 30.83 -19.79 -4.58
C PHE A 459 30.74 -19.90 -3.06
N TYR A 460 30.33 -21.08 -2.59
CA TYR A 460 30.32 -21.45 -1.17
C TYR A 460 30.90 -22.86 -1.00
N THR A 461 31.87 -23.01 -0.08
CA THR A 461 32.51 -24.29 0.17
C THR A 461 32.02 -24.87 1.50
N PHE A 462 31.48 -26.08 1.50
CA PHE A 462 31.03 -26.80 2.68
C PHE A 462 31.41 -28.28 2.59
N GLU A 463 32.02 -28.83 3.67
CA GLU A 463 32.46 -30.23 3.76
C GLU A 463 33.27 -30.73 2.54
N GLY A 464 34.14 -29.86 2.02
CA GLY A 464 35.00 -30.17 0.87
C GLY A 464 34.28 -30.13 -0.49
N VAL A 465 33.00 -29.73 -0.54
CA VAL A 465 32.27 -29.50 -1.79
C VAL A 465 32.15 -28.02 -2.08
N ASN A 466 32.53 -27.63 -3.28
CA ASN A 466 32.35 -26.28 -3.78
C ASN A 466 30.99 -26.16 -4.49
N TYR A 467 30.20 -25.15 -4.14
CA TYR A 467 28.89 -24.89 -4.74
C TYR A 467 28.88 -23.55 -5.46
N LEU A 468 28.44 -23.53 -6.73
CA LEU A 468 28.08 -22.29 -7.43
C LEU A 468 26.70 -21.84 -6.93
N MET A 469 26.67 -20.81 -6.08
CA MET A 469 25.46 -20.32 -5.41
C MET A 469 24.62 -19.40 -6.30
N SER A 470 25.29 -18.49 -7.03
CA SER A 470 24.60 -17.49 -7.82
C SER A 470 25.48 -16.89 -8.90
N TYR A 471 24.83 -16.43 -9.98
CA TYR A 471 25.41 -15.51 -10.95
C TYR A 471 24.96 -14.09 -10.62
N LEU A 472 25.91 -13.17 -10.46
CA LEU A 472 25.71 -11.77 -10.06
C LEU A 472 25.81 -10.79 -11.24
N GLY A 473 26.25 -11.29 -12.42
CA GLY A 473 26.41 -10.49 -13.62
C GLY A 473 25.08 -10.22 -14.35
N GLU A 474 25.18 -9.44 -15.41
CA GLU A 474 24.01 -9.03 -16.25
C GLU A 474 24.16 -9.45 -17.72
N SER A 475 25.20 -10.25 -18.06
CA SER A 475 25.40 -10.73 -19.41
C SER A 475 24.24 -11.60 -19.88
N ALA A 476 23.83 -11.38 -21.12
CA ALA A 476 22.77 -12.17 -21.76
C ALA A 476 23.28 -13.59 -22.15
N SER A 477 24.57 -13.72 -22.45
CA SER A 477 25.21 -14.99 -22.76
C SER A 477 26.26 -15.31 -21.69
N VAL A 478 26.14 -16.45 -21.02
CA VAL A 478 26.98 -16.84 -19.90
C VAL A 478 27.62 -18.21 -20.17
N THR A 479 28.94 -18.28 -20.01
CA THR A 479 29.68 -19.55 -19.93
C THR A 479 30.10 -19.76 -18.49
N LEU A 480 29.69 -20.86 -17.88
CA LEU A 480 30.10 -21.21 -16.52
C LEU A 480 31.59 -21.59 -16.51
N PRO A 481 32.35 -21.27 -15.45
CA PRO A 481 33.76 -21.63 -15.35
C PRO A 481 33.93 -23.16 -15.32
N ASP A 482 35.00 -23.64 -15.93
CA ASP A 482 35.28 -25.09 -15.97
C ASP A 482 35.63 -25.67 -14.59
N SER A 483 36.14 -24.83 -13.67
CA SER A 483 36.50 -25.21 -12.31
C SER A 483 36.42 -23.99 -11.39
N TYR A 484 36.35 -24.23 -10.09
CA TYR A 484 36.53 -23.21 -9.06
C TYR A 484 37.87 -23.43 -8.36
N LYS A 485 38.84 -22.50 -8.52
CA LYS A 485 40.20 -22.63 -8.00
C LYS A 485 40.91 -23.92 -8.42
N GLY A 486 40.64 -24.39 -9.63
CA GLY A 486 41.21 -25.64 -10.16
C GLY A 486 40.50 -26.92 -9.68
N GLU A 487 39.46 -26.82 -8.88
CA GLU A 487 38.68 -27.93 -8.35
C GLU A 487 37.31 -28.02 -8.99
N ALA A 488 36.70 -29.20 -8.93
CA ALA A 488 35.30 -29.40 -9.35
C ALA A 488 34.33 -28.64 -8.42
N TYR A 489 33.17 -28.27 -8.96
CA TYR A 489 32.08 -27.68 -8.19
C TYR A 489 30.73 -28.24 -8.64
N GLU A 490 29.72 -28.06 -7.81
CA GLU A 490 28.32 -28.35 -8.10
C GLU A 490 27.53 -27.07 -8.25
N MET A 491 26.49 -27.08 -9.07
CA MET A 491 25.51 -26.00 -9.08
C MET A 491 24.61 -26.13 -7.85
N TYR A 492 24.33 -25.00 -7.17
CA TYR A 492 23.35 -24.96 -6.08
C TYR A 492 21.94 -24.72 -6.64
N ARG A 493 20.92 -25.07 -5.86
CA ARG A 493 19.53 -24.77 -6.24
C ARG A 493 19.35 -23.29 -6.52
N ASP A 494 18.38 -22.96 -7.38
CA ASP A 494 18.00 -21.57 -7.72
C ASP A 494 19.15 -20.68 -8.23
N THR A 495 20.26 -21.23 -8.76
CA THR A 495 21.49 -20.49 -9.14
C THR A 495 21.23 -19.33 -10.10
N PHE A 496 20.37 -19.52 -11.11
CA PHE A 496 19.96 -18.50 -12.10
C PHE A 496 18.48 -18.16 -12.04
N SER A 497 17.75 -18.66 -11.04
CA SER A 497 16.29 -18.47 -10.96
C SER A 497 15.88 -17.01 -11.12
N SER A 498 14.88 -16.76 -11.97
CA SER A 498 14.32 -15.44 -12.28
C SER A 498 15.29 -14.46 -12.93
N SER A 499 16.38 -14.95 -13.56
CA SER A 499 17.26 -14.10 -14.37
C SER A 499 16.47 -13.52 -15.56
N ARG A 500 16.46 -12.18 -15.64
CA ARG A 500 15.75 -11.45 -16.70
C ARG A 500 16.61 -11.18 -17.92
N THR A 501 17.93 -11.21 -17.76
CA THR A 501 18.91 -10.88 -18.80
C THR A 501 19.41 -12.12 -19.54
N LEU A 502 19.41 -13.29 -18.89
CA LEU A 502 19.99 -14.52 -19.44
C LEU A 502 19.19 -15.02 -20.66
N THR A 503 19.85 -15.08 -21.82
CA THR A 503 19.29 -15.64 -23.07
C THR A 503 19.99 -16.93 -23.48
N GLN A 504 21.27 -17.08 -23.17
CA GLN A 504 22.08 -18.26 -23.51
C GLN A 504 22.98 -18.66 -22.35
N ILE A 505 23.16 -19.97 -22.15
CA ILE A 505 24.10 -20.48 -21.15
C ILE A 505 24.81 -21.74 -21.63
N THR A 506 26.12 -21.81 -21.33
CA THR A 506 26.96 -22.99 -21.54
C THR A 506 27.38 -23.56 -20.19
N VAL A 507 27.01 -24.82 -19.93
CA VAL A 507 27.40 -25.57 -18.76
C VAL A 507 28.66 -26.39 -19.07
N PRO A 508 29.74 -26.30 -18.26
CA PRO A 508 31.00 -26.97 -18.55
C PRO A 508 30.97 -28.48 -18.23
N ASN A 509 31.99 -29.17 -18.75
CA ASN A 509 32.25 -30.53 -18.37
C ASN A 509 32.49 -30.67 -16.85
N GLY A 510 32.04 -31.78 -16.26
CA GLY A 510 32.18 -32.02 -14.82
C GLY A 510 30.88 -31.76 -14.03
N ILE A 511 29.99 -30.90 -14.52
CA ILE A 511 28.66 -30.74 -13.93
C ILE A 511 27.84 -32.00 -14.25
N LYS A 512 27.41 -32.73 -13.21
CA LYS A 512 26.63 -33.98 -13.32
C LYS A 512 25.14 -33.74 -13.15
N LYS A 513 24.75 -32.64 -12.55
CA LYS A 513 23.38 -32.38 -12.13
C LYS A 513 22.97 -30.92 -12.36
N ILE A 514 21.80 -30.74 -12.98
CA ILE A 514 21.12 -29.45 -13.00
C ILE A 514 20.12 -29.44 -11.84
N PRO A 515 20.35 -28.68 -10.77
CA PRO A 515 19.59 -28.80 -9.53
C PRO A 515 18.20 -28.13 -9.61
N THR A 516 17.40 -28.39 -8.59
CA THR A 516 16.04 -27.83 -8.44
C THR A 516 16.02 -26.32 -8.67
N ASN A 517 15.09 -25.87 -9.52
CA ASN A 517 14.86 -24.46 -9.85
C ASN A 517 16.09 -23.74 -10.48
N ALA A 518 17.11 -24.41 -10.94
CA ALA A 518 18.37 -23.78 -11.39
C ALA A 518 18.16 -22.60 -12.35
N PHE A 519 17.21 -22.73 -13.28
CA PHE A 519 16.84 -21.72 -14.30
C PHE A 519 15.35 -21.34 -14.22
N LYS A 520 14.66 -21.65 -13.12
CA LYS A 520 13.24 -21.36 -12.97
C LYS A 520 12.95 -19.88 -13.29
N GLU A 521 11.90 -19.63 -14.10
CA GLU A 521 11.49 -18.27 -14.50
C GLU A 521 12.55 -17.46 -15.29
N CYS A 522 13.54 -18.10 -15.89
CA CYS A 522 14.42 -17.47 -16.87
C CYS A 522 13.66 -17.29 -18.19
N LYS A 523 12.73 -16.33 -18.22
CA LYS A 523 11.79 -16.15 -19.36
C LYS A 523 12.46 -15.75 -20.66
N GLY A 524 13.69 -15.18 -20.59
CA GLY A 524 14.50 -14.81 -21.75
C GLY A 524 15.42 -15.91 -22.28
N LEU A 525 15.60 -17.02 -21.54
CA LEU A 525 16.51 -18.11 -21.91
C LEU A 525 15.99 -18.83 -23.15
N THR A 526 16.71 -18.68 -24.27
CA THR A 526 16.35 -19.29 -25.58
C THR A 526 17.12 -20.57 -25.85
N GLU A 527 18.35 -20.67 -25.33
CA GLU A 527 19.28 -21.75 -25.68
C GLU A 527 20.13 -22.16 -24.46
N ILE A 528 20.33 -23.46 -24.26
CA ILE A 528 21.27 -24.00 -23.30
C ILE A 528 22.16 -25.05 -23.94
N THR A 529 23.47 -25.02 -23.59
CA THR A 529 24.44 -26.07 -23.94
C THR A 529 24.78 -26.88 -22.70
N LEU A 530 24.55 -28.19 -22.77
CA LEU A 530 24.82 -29.14 -21.70
C LEU A 530 25.95 -30.12 -22.10
N PRO A 531 26.87 -30.45 -21.19
CA PRO A 531 27.88 -31.46 -21.41
C PRO A 531 27.28 -32.90 -21.26
N ASN A 532 27.93 -33.88 -21.83
CA ASN A 532 27.55 -35.28 -21.71
C ASN A 532 27.74 -35.83 -20.26
N THR A 533 28.37 -35.08 -19.40
CA THR A 533 28.51 -35.42 -17.97
C THR A 533 27.20 -35.24 -17.17
N VAL A 534 26.22 -34.48 -17.72
CA VAL A 534 24.93 -34.30 -17.04
C VAL A 534 24.10 -35.58 -17.09
N THR A 535 23.76 -36.10 -15.91
CA THR A 535 22.95 -37.31 -15.74
C THR A 535 21.59 -37.07 -15.10
N THR A 536 21.37 -35.92 -14.52
CA THR A 536 20.14 -35.61 -13.78
C THR A 536 19.72 -34.15 -13.96
N ILE A 537 18.41 -33.92 -14.21
CA ILE A 537 17.76 -32.60 -14.21
C ILE A 537 16.62 -32.68 -13.21
N ASP A 538 16.78 -31.94 -12.10
CA ASP A 538 15.86 -31.99 -10.97
C ASP A 538 14.54 -31.22 -11.24
N ALA A 539 13.64 -31.24 -10.24
CA ALA A 539 12.33 -30.62 -10.33
C ALA A 539 12.41 -29.12 -10.60
N ASN A 540 11.56 -28.65 -11.53
CA ASN A 540 11.40 -27.25 -11.89
C ASN A 540 12.67 -26.55 -12.39
N ALA A 541 13.73 -27.27 -12.76
CA ALA A 541 14.99 -26.68 -13.19
C ALA A 541 14.79 -25.65 -14.33
N PHE A 542 13.85 -25.92 -15.25
CA PHE A 542 13.49 -25.06 -16.38
C PHE A 542 12.01 -24.61 -16.36
N ASN A 543 11.36 -24.66 -15.20
CA ASN A 543 9.97 -24.24 -15.09
C ASN A 543 9.83 -22.76 -15.44
N ALA A 544 8.82 -22.44 -16.28
CA ALA A 544 8.55 -21.08 -16.79
C ALA A 544 9.71 -20.43 -17.61
N CYS A 545 10.61 -21.21 -18.21
CA CYS A 545 11.54 -20.76 -19.26
C CYS A 545 10.80 -20.64 -20.60
N THR A 546 9.90 -19.68 -20.74
CA THR A 546 8.94 -19.61 -21.85
C THR A 546 9.56 -19.36 -23.23
N ALA A 547 10.80 -18.86 -23.29
CA ALA A 547 11.54 -18.66 -24.54
C ALA A 547 12.46 -19.83 -24.92
N LEU A 548 12.56 -20.89 -24.09
CA LEU A 548 13.51 -21.98 -24.33
C LEU A 548 13.05 -22.83 -25.52
N VAL A 549 13.81 -22.76 -26.58
CA VAL A 549 13.51 -23.46 -27.85
C VAL A 549 14.60 -24.44 -28.26
N LYS A 550 15.82 -24.33 -27.69
CA LYS A 550 16.97 -25.12 -28.13
C LYS A 550 17.84 -25.63 -26.98
N VAL A 551 18.15 -26.92 -27.03
CA VAL A 551 19.08 -27.59 -26.12
C VAL A 551 20.18 -28.25 -26.92
N ASN A 552 21.41 -27.76 -26.84
CA ASN A 552 22.59 -28.43 -27.41
C ASN A 552 23.16 -29.38 -26.37
N PHE A 553 23.29 -30.63 -26.72
CA PHE A 553 23.89 -31.65 -25.85
C PHE A 553 25.19 -32.19 -26.45
N ASN A 554 26.29 -31.97 -25.76
CA ASN A 554 27.62 -32.35 -26.19
C ASN A 554 27.87 -33.86 -25.98
N GLY A 555 26.99 -34.71 -26.50
CA GLY A 555 27.01 -36.12 -26.42
C GLY A 555 26.08 -36.77 -27.43
N THR A 556 25.98 -38.07 -27.44
CA THR A 556 25.11 -38.84 -28.34
C THR A 556 23.63 -38.75 -27.89
N LYS A 557 22.72 -39.05 -28.82
CA LYS A 557 21.27 -39.13 -28.52
C LYS A 557 20.99 -40.18 -27.43
N ALA A 558 21.71 -41.30 -27.42
CA ALA A 558 21.55 -42.36 -26.39
C ALA A 558 21.95 -41.87 -24.99
N GLU A 559 23.01 -41.06 -24.89
CA GLU A 559 23.42 -40.45 -23.62
C GLU A 559 22.41 -39.43 -23.15
N PHE A 560 21.84 -38.62 -24.05
CA PHE A 560 20.79 -37.69 -23.72
C PHE A 560 19.53 -38.37 -23.18
N ASP A 561 19.10 -39.46 -23.85
CA ASP A 561 17.90 -40.22 -23.46
C ASP A 561 18.07 -40.96 -22.11
N ALA A 562 19.31 -41.15 -21.67
CA ALA A 562 19.63 -41.73 -20.36
C ALA A 562 19.57 -40.71 -19.21
N ILE A 563 19.44 -39.40 -19.50
CA ILE A 563 19.32 -38.34 -18.46
C ILE A 563 18.02 -38.52 -17.69
N LYS A 564 18.10 -38.56 -16.38
CA LYS A 564 16.92 -38.57 -15.49
C LYS A 564 16.33 -37.16 -15.41
N ILE A 565 15.32 -36.88 -16.21
CA ILE A 565 14.66 -35.56 -16.25
C ILE A 565 13.37 -35.61 -15.45
N ASN A 566 13.23 -34.71 -14.45
CA ASN A 566 11.98 -34.58 -13.70
C ASN A 566 10.87 -34.03 -14.61
N SER A 567 9.68 -34.60 -14.55
CA SER A 567 8.52 -34.30 -15.41
C SER A 567 8.02 -32.84 -15.32
N THR A 568 8.41 -32.11 -14.29
CA THR A 568 8.07 -30.67 -14.15
C THR A 568 8.82 -29.75 -15.12
N ASN A 569 9.76 -30.30 -15.92
CA ASN A 569 10.58 -29.57 -16.91
C ASN A 569 9.99 -29.67 -18.33
N SER A 570 8.69 -29.54 -18.50
CA SER A 570 8.00 -29.72 -19.80
C SER A 570 8.55 -28.81 -20.91
N LEU A 571 8.91 -27.56 -20.60
CA LEU A 571 9.48 -26.63 -21.59
C LEU A 571 10.85 -27.09 -22.10
N PHE A 572 11.69 -27.66 -21.23
CA PHE A 572 12.97 -28.26 -21.61
C PHE A 572 12.77 -29.54 -22.43
N ILE A 573 11.86 -30.39 -22.03
CA ILE A 573 11.55 -31.66 -22.73
C ILE A 573 11.02 -31.43 -24.15
N ASN A 574 10.27 -30.32 -24.35
CA ASN A 574 9.64 -29.96 -25.63
C ASN A 574 10.52 -29.09 -26.52
N ALA A 575 11.70 -28.69 -26.07
CA ALA A 575 12.65 -27.91 -26.87
C ALA A 575 13.30 -28.80 -27.97
N GLU A 576 13.84 -28.16 -29.01
CA GLU A 576 14.65 -28.85 -30.02
C GLU A 576 15.95 -29.34 -29.38
N ILE A 577 16.17 -30.67 -29.43
CA ILE A 577 17.39 -31.29 -28.88
C ILE A 577 18.37 -31.59 -29.99
N ILE A 578 19.55 -30.96 -29.93
CA ILE A 578 20.66 -31.20 -30.87
C ILE A 578 21.75 -31.97 -30.15
N THR A 579 22.10 -33.15 -30.69
CA THR A 579 23.13 -34.06 -30.19
C THR A 579 24.24 -34.20 -31.22
N ASN A 580 25.43 -34.67 -30.81
CA ASN A 580 26.54 -35.01 -31.71
C ASN A 580 26.26 -36.27 -32.56
#